data_0e34b6aa0a2b47d50934fa269ce97854
#
_entry.id   0e34b6aa0a2b47d50934fa269ce97854
#
_cell.length_a   1.000
_cell.length_b   1.000
_cell.length_c   1.000
_cell.angle_alpha   90.00
_cell.angle_beta   90.00
_cell.angle_gamma   90.00
#
_symmetry.space_group_name_H-M   'P 1'
#
loop_
_entity.id
_entity.type
_entity.pdbx_description
1 polymer ?
#
loop_
_entity_poly.entity_id
_entity_poly.type
_entity_poly.pdbx_seq_one_letter_code
_entity_poly.pdbx_strand_id
1 'polypeptide(L)'
;MQYMTIGLKKKVSLVLLPIDDFTGRIIQGSGLRVYLKEGNISSIRKQDGYHVFCNLSGSEAEICLEGPLYQKRILRLPVGQEKSEIYPVRMLPGNAYPLPKGTTIVSGTLPEGGVLRLFTPGQKRGCKLLHDYDPDMQGESLSLFRPFEMLLAGKTMCIRDNEKNHEFFKITDRKDNICVLEHPLSKVYRKIGADIYPVYEITGGEDGEFRCPISGLTGEEVGIGYLIRAGKEEKTCEIALVAGEENRITEDMWKEEI
;
A
#
# COMPACT_ATOMS: atom_id res chain seq x y z
N MET A 1 -3.35 57.54 -8.51
CA MET A 1 -2.63 56.24 -8.55
C MET A 1 -3.67 55.17 -8.35
N GLN A 2 -3.97 54.36 -9.39
CA GLN A 2 -4.97 53.31 -9.31
C GLN A 2 -4.25 52.01 -8.94
N TYR A 3 -4.58 51.42 -7.79
CA TYR A 3 -4.02 50.13 -7.38
C TYR A 3 -4.87 49.01 -7.98
N MET A 4 -4.27 48.14 -8.76
CA MET A 4 -4.90 46.96 -9.30
C MET A 4 -4.64 45.79 -8.34
N THR A 5 -5.67 45.31 -7.67
CA THR A 5 -5.56 44.14 -6.78
C THR A 5 -5.74 42.87 -7.62
N ILE A 6 -4.67 42.10 -7.80
CA ILE A 6 -4.71 40.80 -8.47
C ILE A 6 -4.94 39.75 -7.41
N GLY A 7 -6.13 39.13 -7.39
CA GLY A 7 -6.46 38.00 -6.55
C GLY A 7 -5.98 36.71 -7.18
N LEU A 8 -4.94 36.10 -6.66
CA LEU A 8 -4.50 34.78 -7.07
C LEU A 8 -5.35 33.75 -6.34
N LYS A 9 -6.26 33.05 -7.06
CA LYS A 9 -6.99 31.90 -6.55
C LYS A 9 -6.11 30.66 -6.76
N LYS A 10 -5.68 30.01 -5.67
CA LYS A 10 -5.04 28.69 -5.72
C LYS A 10 -6.12 27.61 -5.60
N LYS A 11 -6.30 26.80 -6.65
CA LYS A 11 -7.19 25.63 -6.63
C LYS A 11 -6.35 24.42 -6.25
N VAL A 12 -6.74 23.70 -5.20
CA VAL A 12 -6.13 22.39 -4.85
C VAL A 12 -6.46 21.41 -5.94
N SER A 13 -5.43 20.75 -6.48
CA SER A 13 -5.57 19.80 -7.59
C SER A 13 -5.33 18.37 -7.12
N LEU A 14 -4.44 18.17 -6.13
CA LEU A 14 -4.08 16.84 -5.64
C LEU A 14 -3.56 16.96 -4.20
N VAL A 15 -3.94 15.99 -3.35
CA VAL A 15 -3.48 15.88 -1.97
C VAL A 15 -2.96 14.48 -1.73
N LEU A 16 -1.70 14.35 -1.27
CA LEU A 16 -1.12 13.08 -0.87
C LEU A 16 -0.88 13.07 0.64
N LEU A 17 -1.05 11.88 1.23
CA LEU A 17 -0.73 11.59 2.62
C LEU A 17 0.28 10.44 2.68
N PRO A 18 1.59 10.72 2.73
CA PRO A 18 2.61 9.69 2.88
C PRO A 18 2.53 9.03 4.26
N ILE A 19 2.52 7.70 4.26
CA ILE A 19 2.42 6.87 5.45
C ILE A 19 3.60 5.89 5.44
N ASP A 20 4.32 5.82 6.54
CA ASP A 20 5.34 4.80 6.77
C ASP A 20 4.68 3.43 6.87
N ASP A 21 4.96 2.54 5.93
CA ASP A 21 4.29 1.23 5.88
C ASP A 21 4.71 0.29 7.02
N PHE A 22 5.91 0.47 7.57
CA PHE A 22 6.39 -0.35 8.69
C PHE A 22 5.75 0.03 10.02
N THR A 23 5.65 1.34 10.30
CA THR A 23 5.08 1.84 11.56
C THR A 23 3.60 2.15 11.48
N GLY A 24 3.04 2.32 10.28
CA GLY A 24 1.67 2.79 10.05
C GLY A 24 1.48 4.29 10.34
N ARG A 25 2.53 5.05 10.61
CA ARG A 25 2.44 6.47 10.99
C ARG A 25 2.55 7.38 9.78
N ILE A 26 1.89 8.53 9.85
CA ILE A 26 2.05 9.59 8.85
C ILE A 26 3.50 10.09 8.88
N ILE A 27 4.11 10.20 7.70
CA ILE A 27 5.46 10.73 7.56
C ILE A 27 5.41 12.25 7.68
N GLN A 28 6.01 12.76 8.73
CA GLN A 28 6.10 14.20 9.00
C GLN A 28 7.54 14.69 8.80
N GLY A 29 7.70 16.01 8.66
CA GLY A 29 9.03 16.60 8.55
C GLY A 29 9.64 16.53 7.14
N SER A 30 10.95 16.83 7.03
CA SER A 30 11.66 17.06 5.75
C SER A 30 12.27 15.78 5.15
N GLY A 31 12.06 14.62 5.77
CA GLY A 31 12.69 13.35 5.35
C GLY A 31 12.14 12.77 4.03
N LEU A 32 11.09 13.36 3.46
CA LEU A 32 10.50 12.93 2.21
C LEU A 32 10.33 14.13 1.26
N ARG A 33 10.81 13.98 0.04
CA ARG A 33 10.59 14.91 -1.06
C ARG A 33 9.45 14.37 -1.93
N VAL A 34 8.46 15.22 -2.21
CA VAL A 34 7.29 14.88 -3.04
C VAL A 34 7.17 15.94 -4.12
N TYR A 35 7.26 15.53 -5.38
CA TYR A 35 7.30 16.44 -6.51
C TYR A 35 6.71 15.84 -7.79
N LEU A 36 6.27 16.70 -8.71
CA LEU A 36 5.92 16.29 -10.07
C LEU A 36 7.19 15.90 -10.82
N LYS A 37 7.18 14.75 -11.45
CA LYS A 37 8.31 14.27 -12.26
C LYS A 37 8.57 15.21 -13.43
N GLU A 38 7.53 15.65 -14.10
CA GLU A 38 7.61 16.70 -15.13
C GLU A 38 7.83 18.07 -14.48
N GLY A 39 8.87 18.76 -14.90
CA GLY A 39 9.23 20.09 -14.39
C GLY A 39 9.76 20.13 -12.97
N ASN A 40 9.89 18.99 -12.29
CA ASN A 40 10.46 18.88 -10.94
C ASN A 40 9.81 19.84 -9.90
N ILE A 41 8.50 20.03 -10.01
CA ILE A 41 7.72 20.97 -9.18
C ILE A 41 7.43 20.34 -7.82
N SER A 42 7.95 20.92 -6.74
CA SER A 42 7.74 20.42 -5.39
C SER A 42 6.32 20.69 -4.89
N SER A 43 5.77 19.75 -4.12
CA SER A 43 4.51 19.94 -3.41
C SER A 43 4.60 21.00 -2.31
N ILE A 44 3.47 21.57 -1.93
CA ILE A 44 3.33 22.38 -0.71
C ILE A 44 3.12 21.41 0.46
N ARG A 45 4.12 21.29 1.32
CA ARG A 45 4.03 20.44 2.50
C ARG A 45 3.27 21.16 3.62
N LYS A 46 2.35 20.46 4.29
CA LYS A 46 1.64 20.90 5.49
C LYS A 46 2.24 20.27 6.75
N GLN A 47 2.00 20.91 7.91
CA GLN A 47 2.56 20.45 9.20
C GLN A 47 2.07 19.08 9.63
N ASP A 48 0.85 18.72 9.24
CA ASP A 48 0.19 17.43 9.51
C ASP A 48 0.62 16.30 8.55
N GLY A 49 1.62 16.55 7.68
CA GLY A 49 2.20 15.57 6.77
C GLY A 49 1.55 15.52 5.39
N TYR A 50 0.52 16.32 5.11
CA TYR A 50 -0.06 16.40 3.77
C TYR A 50 0.88 17.11 2.78
N HIS A 51 0.89 16.60 1.55
CA HIS A 51 1.55 17.20 0.40
C HIS A 51 0.52 17.63 -0.62
N VAL A 52 0.46 18.93 -0.91
CA VAL A 52 -0.58 19.55 -1.72
C VAL A 52 0.02 20.09 -3.00
N PHE A 53 -0.59 19.75 -4.13
CA PHE A 53 -0.34 20.39 -5.42
C PHE A 53 -1.54 21.27 -5.80
N CYS A 54 -1.25 22.46 -6.29
CA CYS A 54 -2.26 23.43 -6.70
C CYS A 54 -2.07 23.78 -8.17
N ASN A 55 -3.20 24.09 -8.83
CA ASN A 55 -3.24 24.61 -10.20
C ASN A 55 -2.54 23.69 -11.21
N LEU A 56 -2.65 22.36 -11.04
CA LEU A 56 -2.19 21.40 -12.03
C LEU A 56 -3.10 21.46 -13.26
N SER A 57 -2.48 21.34 -14.42
CA SER A 57 -3.16 21.20 -15.71
C SER A 57 -3.08 19.72 -16.18
N GLY A 58 -4.05 19.30 -16.99
CA GLY A 58 -4.12 17.94 -17.48
C GLY A 58 -5.04 17.04 -16.68
N SER A 59 -5.21 15.80 -17.14
CA SER A 59 -6.08 14.78 -16.53
C SER A 59 -5.33 13.86 -15.56
N GLU A 60 -4.00 13.77 -15.68
CA GLU A 60 -3.13 12.92 -14.86
C GLU A 60 -1.84 13.66 -14.49
N ALA A 61 -1.24 13.25 -13.37
CA ALA A 61 0.07 13.72 -12.93
C ALA A 61 0.95 12.54 -12.51
N GLU A 62 2.21 12.55 -12.92
CA GLU A 62 3.22 11.61 -12.46
C GLU A 62 3.98 12.21 -11.28
N ILE A 63 3.77 11.64 -10.09
CA ILE A 63 4.31 12.13 -8.82
C ILE A 63 5.44 11.22 -8.38
N CYS A 64 6.57 11.80 -8.03
CA CYS A 64 7.69 11.11 -7.41
C CYS A 64 7.74 11.41 -5.91
N LEU A 65 7.90 10.34 -5.12
CA LEU A 65 8.16 10.40 -3.69
C LEU A 65 9.50 9.72 -3.43
N GLU A 66 10.43 10.44 -2.81
CA GLU A 66 11.76 9.92 -2.51
C GLU A 66 12.32 10.52 -1.21
N GLY A 67 13.14 9.74 -0.54
CA GLY A 67 13.84 10.15 0.67
C GLY A 67 14.87 9.12 1.10
N PRO A 68 15.84 9.48 1.95
CA PRO A 68 16.95 8.59 2.32
C PRO A 68 16.49 7.35 3.11
N LEU A 69 15.34 7.43 3.79
CA LEU A 69 14.81 6.35 4.62
C LEU A 69 13.82 5.44 3.87
N TYR A 70 13.35 5.84 2.69
CA TYR A 70 12.27 5.15 2.00
C TYR A 70 12.66 4.79 0.57
N GLN A 71 12.07 3.71 0.08
CA GLN A 71 12.17 3.35 -1.33
C GLN A 71 11.47 4.41 -2.18
N LYS A 72 12.07 4.77 -3.30
CA LYS A 72 11.48 5.70 -4.26
C LYS A 72 10.18 5.13 -4.82
N ARG A 73 9.14 5.96 -4.88
CA ARG A 73 7.86 5.62 -5.53
C ARG A 73 7.51 6.63 -6.61
N ILE A 74 6.96 6.11 -7.69
CA ILE A 74 6.39 6.92 -8.77
C ILE A 74 4.93 6.51 -8.91
N LEU A 75 4.03 7.49 -8.86
CA LEU A 75 2.59 7.29 -8.94
C LEU A 75 2.03 8.10 -10.11
N ARG A 76 1.09 7.52 -10.83
CA ARG A 76 0.25 8.24 -11.79
C ARG A 76 -1.13 8.42 -11.18
N LEU A 77 -1.53 9.66 -10.96
CA LEU A 77 -2.77 9.98 -10.28
C LEU A 77 -3.63 10.93 -11.12
N PRO A 78 -4.97 10.73 -11.13
CA PRO A 78 -5.87 11.62 -11.83
C PRO A 78 -5.85 13.02 -11.20
N VAL A 79 -5.97 14.05 -12.03
CA VAL A 79 -5.97 15.46 -11.63
C VAL A 79 -7.31 16.08 -12.02
N GLY A 80 -7.80 16.99 -11.19
CA GLY A 80 -8.94 17.84 -11.58
C GLY A 80 -10.32 17.24 -11.31
N GLN A 81 -10.43 16.20 -10.51
CA GLN A 81 -11.73 15.76 -9.98
C GLN A 81 -12.37 16.87 -9.13
N GLU A 82 -13.69 16.98 -9.13
CA GLU A 82 -14.42 18.05 -8.43
C GLU A 82 -14.22 18.00 -6.90
N LYS A 83 -13.89 16.82 -6.36
CA LYS A 83 -13.49 16.63 -4.96
C LYS A 83 -12.00 16.35 -4.91
N SER A 84 -11.29 17.16 -4.11
CA SER A 84 -9.88 16.91 -3.78
C SER A 84 -9.79 15.64 -2.93
N GLU A 85 -9.65 14.49 -3.55
CA GLU A 85 -9.40 13.25 -2.84
C GLU A 85 -8.02 13.27 -2.21
N ILE A 86 -7.95 12.72 -0.99
CA ILE A 86 -6.67 12.50 -0.31
C ILE A 86 -6.17 11.12 -0.72
N TYR A 87 -5.00 11.07 -1.36
CA TYR A 87 -4.36 9.82 -1.75
C TYR A 87 -3.37 9.37 -0.67
N PRO A 88 -3.71 8.34 0.14
CA PRO A 88 -2.77 7.75 1.07
C PRO A 88 -1.70 6.98 0.30
N VAL A 89 -0.43 7.27 0.59
CA VAL A 89 0.71 6.64 -0.09
C VAL A 89 1.58 5.92 0.92
N ARG A 90 1.60 4.58 0.86
CA ARG A 90 2.46 3.76 1.71
C ARG A 90 3.89 3.78 1.20
N MET A 91 4.82 4.24 2.05
CA MET A 91 6.25 4.30 1.77
C MET A 91 6.95 3.12 2.42
N LEU A 92 7.55 2.26 1.62
CA LEU A 92 8.34 1.13 2.12
C LEU A 92 9.69 1.61 2.65
N PRO A 93 10.18 1.03 3.76
CA PRO A 93 11.53 1.26 4.24
C PRO A 93 12.59 1.02 3.17
N GLY A 94 13.52 1.94 3.04
CA GLY A 94 14.72 1.79 2.22
C GLY A 94 15.89 1.20 3.03
N ASN A 95 17.05 1.04 2.38
CA ASN A 95 18.22 0.43 3.02
C ASN A 95 18.75 1.19 4.25
N ALA A 96 18.58 2.52 4.30
CA ALA A 96 19.00 3.36 5.42
C ALA A 96 17.94 3.51 6.52
N TYR A 97 16.82 2.81 6.42
CA TYR A 97 15.75 2.90 7.42
C TYR A 97 16.19 2.29 8.75
N PRO A 98 16.03 3.01 9.89
CA PRO A 98 16.47 2.53 11.20
C PRO A 98 15.53 1.46 11.76
N LEU A 99 15.73 0.22 11.35
CA LEU A 99 14.94 -0.91 11.83
C LEU A 99 15.33 -1.26 13.28
N PRO A 100 14.35 -1.56 14.14
CA PRO A 100 14.62 -2.12 15.46
C PRO A 100 15.43 -3.42 15.37
N LYS A 101 16.29 -3.67 16.38
CA LYS A 101 17.02 -4.94 16.48
C LYS A 101 16.02 -6.11 16.58
N GLY A 102 16.27 -7.17 15.83
CA GLY A 102 15.37 -8.32 15.79
C GLY A 102 14.13 -8.11 14.90
N THR A 103 14.16 -7.13 13.99
CA THR A 103 13.12 -7.03 12.95
C THR A 103 13.24 -8.19 11.98
N THR A 104 12.13 -8.88 11.74
CA THR A 104 12.05 -9.91 10.67
C THR A 104 12.13 -9.24 9.31
N ILE A 105 12.92 -9.80 8.42
CA ILE A 105 13.12 -9.27 7.07
C ILE A 105 12.81 -10.37 6.05
N VAL A 106 12.15 -10.00 4.97
CA VAL A 106 12.06 -10.82 3.76
C VAL A 106 12.87 -10.16 2.67
N SER A 107 13.76 -10.91 2.05
CA SER A 107 14.61 -10.44 0.97
C SER A 107 14.58 -11.40 -0.22
N GLY A 108 15.05 -10.96 -1.36
CA GLY A 108 15.12 -11.75 -2.58
C GLY A 108 15.31 -10.91 -3.82
N THR A 109 15.03 -11.50 -4.97
CA THR A 109 15.11 -10.82 -6.26
C THR A 109 13.78 -10.99 -7.01
N LEU A 110 13.30 -9.90 -7.60
CA LEU A 110 12.11 -9.88 -8.44
C LEU A 110 12.50 -9.61 -9.89
N PRO A 111 11.80 -10.19 -10.86
CA PRO A 111 11.99 -9.84 -12.26
C PRO A 111 11.56 -8.39 -12.51
N GLU A 112 12.07 -7.80 -13.58
CA GLU A 112 11.71 -6.44 -13.97
C GLU A 112 10.20 -6.26 -14.13
N GLY A 113 9.68 -5.20 -13.52
CA GLY A 113 8.22 -4.91 -13.47
C GLY A 113 7.42 -5.85 -12.57
N GLY A 114 8.08 -6.77 -11.87
CA GLY A 114 7.44 -7.67 -10.90
C GLY A 114 7.09 -6.97 -9.60
N VAL A 115 5.96 -7.34 -9.02
CA VAL A 115 5.51 -6.92 -7.70
C VAL A 115 5.23 -8.18 -6.87
N LEU A 116 5.87 -8.30 -5.72
CA LEU A 116 5.56 -9.35 -4.76
C LEU A 116 4.48 -8.86 -3.81
N ARG A 117 3.38 -9.58 -3.72
CA ARG A 117 2.36 -9.45 -2.67
C ARG A 117 2.52 -10.57 -1.67
N LEU A 118 3.00 -10.24 -0.48
CA LEU A 118 3.26 -11.20 0.60
C LEU A 118 2.31 -10.95 1.77
N PHE A 119 1.71 -12.01 2.31
CA PHE A 119 0.97 -11.98 3.56
C PHE A 119 1.20 -13.25 4.38
N THR A 120 0.88 -13.21 5.67
CA THR A 120 1.03 -14.34 6.58
C THR A 120 -0.35 -14.77 7.07
N PRO A 121 -0.89 -15.92 6.55
CA PRO A 121 -2.13 -16.49 7.06
C PRO A 121 -1.86 -17.11 8.43
N GLY A 122 -2.35 -16.57 9.47
CA GLY A 122 -2.08 -17.03 10.84
C GLY A 122 -1.68 -15.91 11.78
N GLN A 123 -1.28 -14.77 11.26
CA GLN A 123 -1.09 -13.59 12.08
C GLN A 123 -2.38 -13.21 12.79
N LYS A 124 -2.31 -13.04 14.12
CA LYS A 124 -3.41 -12.50 14.95
C LYS A 124 -3.88 -11.09 14.52
N ARG A 125 -3.28 -10.54 13.49
CA ARG A 125 -3.58 -9.24 12.87
C ARG A 125 -4.53 -9.32 11.68
N GLY A 126 -5.06 -10.50 11.34
CA GLY A 126 -6.13 -10.62 10.35
C GLY A 126 -7.43 -9.97 10.85
N CYS A 127 -8.14 -9.32 9.95
CA CYS A 127 -9.51 -8.89 10.18
C CYS A 127 -10.47 -10.01 9.74
N LYS A 128 -11.70 -9.95 10.22
CA LYS A 128 -12.79 -10.81 9.76
C LYS A 128 -13.91 -9.97 9.19
N LEU A 129 -14.67 -10.56 8.29
CA LEU A 129 -15.92 -9.95 7.84
C LEU A 129 -16.90 -9.84 9.01
N LEU A 130 -17.56 -8.70 9.12
CA LEU A 130 -18.67 -8.51 10.06
C LEU A 130 -19.96 -9.19 9.54
N HIS A 131 -20.16 -9.13 8.24
CA HIS A 131 -21.26 -9.73 7.47
C HIS A 131 -20.70 -10.43 6.24
N ASP A 132 -21.50 -11.29 5.59
CA ASP A 132 -21.21 -11.81 4.28
C ASP A 132 -21.04 -10.64 3.29
N TYR A 133 -20.15 -10.78 2.35
CA TYR A 133 -19.94 -9.80 1.28
C TYR A 133 -20.45 -10.35 -0.03
N ASP A 134 -21.25 -9.55 -0.74
CA ASP A 134 -21.75 -9.82 -2.08
C ASP A 134 -21.55 -8.54 -2.91
N PRO A 135 -20.77 -8.57 -4.00
CA PRO A 135 -20.47 -7.38 -4.80
C PRO A 135 -21.73 -6.70 -5.35
N ASP A 136 -22.76 -7.44 -5.67
CA ASP A 136 -24.01 -6.89 -6.21
C ASP A 136 -24.82 -6.11 -5.15
N MET A 137 -24.60 -6.42 -3.87
CA MET A 137 -25.32 -5.78 -2.75
C MET A 137 -24.51 -4.67 -2.08
N GLN A 138 -23.23 -4.89 -1.83
CA GLN A 138 -22.37 -3.98 -1.06
C GLN A 138 -21.49 -3.08 -1.93
N GLY A 139 -21.22 -3.47 -3.19
CA GLY A 139 -20.33 -2.71 -4.08
C GLY A 139 -18.95 -2.50 -3.44
N GLU A 140 -18.55 -1.25 -3.32
CA GLU A 140 -17.25 -0.87 -2.73
C GLU A 140 -17.21 -0.85 -1.19
N SER A 141 -18.31 -1.24 -0.51
CA SER A 141 -18.39 -1.18 0.95
C SER A 141 -18.12 -2.54 1.60
N LEU A 142 -17.11 -2.64 2.44
CA LEU A 142 -16.74 -3.84 3.17
C LEU A 142 -16.83 -3.63 4.68
N SER A 143 -17.66 -4.44 5.37
CA SER A 143 -17.81 -4.35 6.82
C SER A 143 -16.86 -5.32 7.53
N LEU A 144 -15.97 -4.78 8.39
CA LEU A 144 -14.94 -5.54 9.09
C LEU A 144 -15.22 -5.62 10.59
N PHE A 145 -14.96 -6.79 11.16
CA PHE A 145 -14.98 -6.98 12.61
C PHE A 145 -13.64 -6.62 13.21
N ARG A 146 -13.64 -5.65 14.14
CA ARG A 146 -12.43 -5.12 14.79
C ARG A 146 -11.33 -4.76 13.77
N PRO A 147 -11.62 -3.86 12.83
CA PRO A 147 -10.58 -3.36 11.94
C PRO A 147 -9.49 -2.74 12.83
N PHE A 148 -8.23 -2.98 12.45
CA PHE A 148 -7.08 -2.49 13.21
C PHE A 148 -7.21 -1.01 13.53
N GLU A 149 -6.66 -0.61 14.69
CA GLU A 149 -6.47 0.81 15.05
C GLU A 149 -5.52 1.55 14.09
N MET A 150 -4.73 0.79 13.31
CA MET A 150 -3.84 1.35 12.31
C MET A 150 -4.63 1.94 11.13
N LEU A 151 -4.12 3.04 10.60
CA LEU A 151 -4.58 3.64 9.34
C LEU A 151 -4.50 2.59 8.21
N LEU A 152 -5.64 2.02 7.84
CA LEU A 152 -5.71 1.03 6.76
C LEU A 152 -5.71 1.69 5.37
N ALA A 153 -6.03 2.98 5.28
CA ALA A 153 -6.08 3.72 4.02
C ALA A 153 -4.77 3.57 3.22
N GLY A 154 -4.89 3.26 1.95
CA GLY A 154 -3.77 2.97 1.05
C GLY A 154 -3.09 1.61 1.26
N LYS A 155 -3.53 0.79 2.23
CA LYS A 155 -3.00 -0.55 2.45
C LYS A 155 -3.66 -1.55 1.50
N THR A 156 -2.84 -2.35 0.83
CA THR A 156 -3.30 -3.53 0.12
C THR A 156 -3.62 -4.62 1.14
N MET A 157 -4.77 -5.24 0.97
CA MET A 157 -5.27 -6.33 1.80
C MET A 157 -5.51 -7.55 0.91
N CYS A 158 -5.49 -8.73 1.50
CA CYS A 158 -5.90 -9.99 0.87
C CYS A 158 -7.08 -10.56 1.65
N ILE A 159 -8.21 -10.80 0.98
CA ILE A 159 -9.26 -11.67 1.51
C ILE A 159 -9.03 -13.08 1.00
N ARG A 160 -9.14 -14.06 1.88
CA ARG A 160 -8.95 -15.48 1.53
C ARG A 160 -9.96 -16.32 2.28
N ASP A 161 -10.61 -17.25 1.56
CA ASP A 161 -11.55 -18.20 2.14
C ASP A 161 -10.92 -19.58 2.45
N ASN A 162 -11.69 -20.49 3.01
CA ASN A 162 -11.28 -21.85 3.32
C ASN A 162 -10.95 -22.69 2.10
N GLU A 163 -11.50 -22.34 0.93
CA GLU A 163 -11.24 -23.03 -0.35
C GLU A 163 -9.97 -22.48 -1.02
N LYS A 164 -9.26 -21.58 -0.35
CA LYS A 164 -8.09 -20.85 -0.81
C LYS A 164 -8.35 -19.85 -1.94
N ASN A 165 -9.64 -19.58 -2.28
CA ASN A 165 -9.92 -18.43 -3.14
C ASN A 165 -9.45 -17.16 -2.46
N HIS A 166 -8.82 -16.27 -3.21
CA HIS A 166 -8.34 -15.01 -2.69
C HIS A 166 -8.55 -13.86 -3.69
N GLU A 167 -8.58 -12.65 -3.16
CA GLU A 167 -8.53 -11.41 -3.93
C GLU A 167 -7.73 -10.36 -3.17
N PHE A 168 -6.96 -9.57 -3.92
CA PHE A 168 -6.29 -8.39 -3.39
C PHE A 168 -7.13 -7.14 -3.61
N PHE A 169 -7.24 -6.32 -2.59
CA PHE A 169 -7.98 -5.07 -2.65
C PHE A 169 -7.29 -3.96 -1.87
N LYS A 170 -7.61 -2.71 -2.17
CA LYS A 170 -7.14 -1.55 -1.40
C LYS A 170 -8.29 -0.87 -0.69
N ILE A 171 -8.01 -0.40 0.51
CA ILE A 171 -8.91 0.42 1.30
C ILE A 171 -8.56 1.87 1.04
N THR A 172 -9.51 2.65 0.51
CA THR A 172 -9.34 4.07 0.23
C THR A 172 -9.76 4.94 1.40
N ASP A 173 -10.83 4.55 2.09
CA ASP A 173 -11.36 5.26 3.25
C ASP A 173 -11.96 4.30 4.27
N ARG A 174 -12.19 4.80 5.48
CA ARG A 174 -12.79 4.02 6.55
C ARG A 174 -13.61 4.89 7.48
N LYS A 175 -14.83 4.44 7.77
CA LYS A 175 -15.67 5.00 8.82
C LYS A 175 -16.14 3.87 9.74
N ASP A 176 -15.70 3.91 10.99
CA ASP A 176 -15.97 2.87 11.99
C ASP A 176 -15.55 1.46 11.51
N ASN A 177 -16.50 0.56 11.34
CA ASN A 177 -16.29 -0.81 10.85
C ASN A 177 -16.47 -0.96 9.33
N ILE A 178 -16.82 0.11 8.62
CA ILE A 178 -17.04 0.12 7.20
C ILE A 178 -15.79 0.67 6.51
N CYS A 179 -15.22 -0.14 5.62
CA CYS A 179 -14.12 0.25 4.75
C CYS A 179 -14.65 0.49 3.35
N VAL A 180 -14.16 1.55 2.70
CA VAL A 180 -14.42 1.83 1.29
C VAL A 180 -13.28 1.24 0.48
N LEU A 181 -13.60 0.44 -0.52
CA LEU A 181 -12.64 -0.22 -1.39
C LEU A 181 -12.36 0.67 -2.62
N GLU A 182 -11.17 0.53 -3.20
CA GLU A 182 -10.81 1.17 -4.48
C GLU A 182 -11.69 0.63 -5.63
N HIS A 183 -12.01 -0.68 -5.57
CA HIS A 183 -12.91 -1.40 -6.47
C HIS A 183 -13.65 -2.47 -5.69
N PRO A 184 -14.90 -2.85 -6.09
CA PRO A 184 -15.58 -3.98 -5.48
C PRO A 184 -14.77 -5.28 -5.62
N LEU A 185 -14.92 -6.20 -4.68
CA LEU A 185 -14.41 -7.57 -4.89
C LEU A 185 -15.24 -8.26 -5.98
N SER A 186 -14.62 -9.19 -6.68
CA SER A 186 -15.26 -9.89 -7.80
C SER A 186 -16.10 -11.09 -7.36
N LYS A 187 -15.89 -11.59 -6.14
CA LYS A 187 -16.52 -12.80 -5.61
C LYS A 187 -17.33 -12.54 -4.36
N VAL A 188 -18.27 -13.44 -4.09
CA VAL A 188 -19.00 -13.49 -2.82
C VAL A 188 -18.10 -14.15 -1.77
N TYR A 189 -18.00 -13.52 -0.60
CA TYR A 189 -17.25 -14.05 0.54
C TYR A 189 -18.17 -14.22 1.74
N ARG A 190 -18.15 -15.42 2.34
CA ARG A 190 -18.89 -15.71 3.55
C ARG A 190 -18.13 -15.28 4.78
N LYS A 191 -18.83 -14.66 5.75
CA LYS A 191 -18.26 -14.27 7.06
C LYS A 191 -17.56 -15.44 7.75
N ILE A 192 -18.17 -16.64 7.64
CA ILE A 192 -17.58 -17.87 8.18
C ILE A 192 -16.65 -18.44 7.11
N GLY A 193 -15.36 -18.45 7.39
CA GLY A 193 -14.34 -19.05 6.53
C GLY A 193 -13.53 -18.07 5.71
N ALA A 194 -13.92 -16.79 5.65
CA ALA A 194 -13.10 -15.75 5.01
C ALA A 194 -12.33 -14.94 6.06
N ASP A 195 -11.02 -14.89 5.87
CA ASP A 195 -10.10 -14.09 6.66
C ASP A 195 -9.43 -13.02 5.78
N ILE A 196 -9.10 -11.88 6.40
CA ILE A 196 -8.51 -10.73 5.71
C ILE A 196 -7.15 -10.42 6.33
N TYR A 197 -6.13 -10.36 5.49
CA TYR A 197 -4.73 -10.18 5.88
C TYR A 197 -4.15 -8.89 5.30
N PRO A 198 -3.32 -8.16 6.07
CA PRO A 198 -2.53 -7.07 5.50
C PRO A 198 -1.45 -7.63 4.57
N VAL A 199 -1.27 -6.98 3.43
CA VAL A 199 -0.33 -7.39 2.40
C VAL A 199 0.89 -6.46 2.40
N TYR A 200 2.07 -7.03 2.30
CA TYR A 200 3.30 -6.33 1.95
C TYR A 200 3.42 -6.33 0.44
N GLU A 201 3.28 -5.15 -0.17
CA GLU A 201 3.41 -4.97 -1.62
C GLU A 201 4.81 -4.45 -1.92
N ILE A 202 5.66 -5.32 -2.46
CA ILE A 202 7.10 -5.13 -2.59
C ILE A 202 7.47 -5.04 -4.06
N THR A 203 8.24 -4.02 -4.42
CA THR A 203 8.85 -3.86 -5.76
C THR A 203 10.35 -4.05 -5.65
N GLY A 204 10.97 -4.64 -6.66
CA GLY A 204 12.43 -4.71 -6.75
C GLY A 204 13.06 -3.34 -6.98
N GLY A 205 14.30 -3.17 -6.56
CA GLY A 205 15.18 -2.06 -6.94
C GLY A 205 15.57 -2.10 -8.42
N GLU A 206 16.53 -1.27 -8.83
CA GLU A 206 17.03 -1.22 -10.22
C GLU A 206 17.69 -2.55 -10.65
N ASP A 207 18.26 -3.27 -9.70
CA ASP A 207 18.85 -4.61 -9.85
C ASP A 207 17.85 -5.75 -9.60
N GLY A 208 16.59 -5.42 -9.31
CA GLY A 208 15.54 -6.36 -8.93
C GLY A 208 15.61 -6.81 -7.48
N GLU A 209 16.67 -6.51 -6.73
CA GLU A 209 16.77 -6.88 -5.32
C GLU A 209 15.73 -6.14 -4.48
N PHE A 210 15.21 -6.83 -3.46
CA PHE A 210 14.33 -6.23 -2.48
C PHE A 210 14.68 -6.68 -1.06
N ARG A 211 14.34 -5.82 -0.12
CA ARG A 211 14.45 -6.07 1.31
C ARG A 211 13.27 -5.42 2.02
N CYS A 212 12.37 -6.24 2.57
CA CYS A 212 11.15 -5.78 3.20
C CYS A 212 11.08 -6.20 4.66
N PRO A 213 11.03 -5.26 5.60
CA PRO A 213 10.80 -5.57 7.00
C PRO A 213 9.35 -5.97 7.24
N ILE A 214 9.17 -7.08 7.94
CA ILE A 214 7.87 -7.60 8.37
C ILE A 214 7.68 -7.27 9.84
N SER A 215 6.58 -6.62 10.18
CA SER A 215 6.27 -6.25 11.55
C SER A 215 5.36 -7.29 12.22
N GLY A 216 5.60 -7.56 13.51
CA GLY A 216 4.67 -8.28 14.39
C GLY A 216 4.65 -9.79 14.27
N LEU A 217 5.63 -10.39 13.59
CA LEU A 217 5.85 -11.82 13.65
C LEU A 217 6.34 -12.24 15.04
N THR A 218 5.84 -13.36 15.53
CA THR A 218 6.29 -14.00 16.77
C THR A 218 6.49 -15.49 16.53
N GLY A 219 7.73 -15.94 16.56
CA GLY A 219 8.07 -17.33 16.29
C GLY A 219 8.23 -17.63 14.80
N GLU A 220 7.82 -18.83 14.39
CA GLU A 220 7.88 -19.28 13.01
C GLU A 220 6.48 -19.27 12.40
N GLU A 221 6.32 -18.66 11.24
CA GLU A 221 5.06 -18.55 10.51
C GLU A 221 5.29 -18.84 9.02
N VAL A 222 4.22 -19.17 8.30
CA VAL A 222 4.27 -19.34 6.85
C VAL A 222 3.84 -18.04 6.19
N GLY A 223 4.67 -17.53 5.29
CA GLY A 223 4.33 -16.46 4.37
C GLY A 223 3.85 -17.02 3.03
N ILE A 224 2.83 -16.42 2.45
CA ILE A 224 2.36 -16.71 1.09
C ILE A 224 2.64 -15.51 0.23
N GLY A 225 3.43 -15.71 -0.81
CA GLY A 225 3.81 -14.67 -1.78
C GLY A 225 3.22 -14.94 -3.15
N TYR A 226 2.76 -13.88 -3.80
CA TYR A 226 2.28 -13.86 -5.18
C TYR A 226 3.11 -12.89 -6.00
N LEU A 227 3.71 -13.38 -7.08
CA LEU A 227 4.38 -12.54 -8.06
C LEU A 227 3.36 -12.03 -9.07
N ILE A 228 3.19 -10.71 -9.09
CA ILE A 228 2.29 -10.00 -9.99
C ILE A 228 3.12 -9.31 -11.06
N ARG A 229 2.79 -9.50 -12.34
CA ARG A 229 3.37 -8.75 -13.45
C ARG A 229 2.26 -8.31 -14.41
N ALA A 230 2.31 -7.07 -14.85
CA ALA A 230 1.28 -6.46 -15.69
C ALA A 230 -0.16 -6.66 -15.16
N GLY A 231 -0.31 -6.65 -13.82
CA GLY A 231 -1.60 -6.82 -13.14
C GLY A 231 -2.11 -8.27 -13.04
N LYS A 232 -1.34 -9.25 -13.53
CA LYS A 232 -1.68 -10.68 -13.48
C LYS A 232 -0.79 -11.41 -12.49
N GLU A 233 -1.35 -12.38 -11.78
CA GLU A 233 -0.61 -13.33 -10.96
C GLU A 233 0.11 -14.33 -11.89
N GLU A 234 1.45 -14.42 -11.75
CA GLU A 234 2.25 -15.32 -12.57
C GLU A 234 2.76 -16.52 -11.79
N LYS A 235 3.17 -16.29 -10.54
CA LYS A 235 3.77 -17.33 -9.69
C LYS A 235 3.36 -17.15 -8.25
N THR A 236 3.36 -18.22 -7.52
CA THR A 236 3.16 -18.25 -6.07
C THR A 236 4.34 -18.88 -5.35
N CYS A 237 4.60 -18.48 -4.12
CA CYS A 237 5.57 -19.13 -3.26
C CYS A 237 5.07 -19.24 -1.81
N GLU A 238 5.55 -20.25 -1.10
CA GLU A 238 5.42 -20.39 0.34
C GLU A 238 6.80 -20.26 0.97
N ILE A 239 6.93 -19.42 1.99
CA ILE A 239 8.19 -19.20 2.69
C ILE A 239 7.99 -19.39 4.20
N ALA A 240 8.87 -20.16 4.84
CA ALA A 240 8.98 -20.17 6.29
C ALA A 240 9.60 -18.87 6.76
N LEU A 241 8.91 -18.11 7.61
CA LEU A 241 9.34 -16.86 8.18
C LEU A 241 9.69 -17.06 9.65
N VAL A 242 10.96 -16.88 9.97
CA VAL A 242 11.47 -16.92 11.35
C VAL A 242 11.56 -15.52 11.90
N ALA A 243 10.88 -15.26 13.02
CA ALA A 243 10.86 -13.94 13.65
C ALA A 243 12.27 -13.49 14.05
N GLY A 244 12.62 -12.26 13.71
CA GLY A 244 13.90 -11.65 14.03
C GLY A 244 15.04 -12.01 13.08
N GLU A 245 14.79 -12.82 12.06
CA GLU A 245 15.77 -13.25 11.06
C GLU A 245 15.53 -12.63 9.69
N GLU A 246 16.52 -12.72 8.82
CA GLU A 246 16.38 -12.42 7.40
C GLU A 246 16.02 -13.72 6.65
N ASN A 247 14.82 -13.73 6.07
CA ASN A 247 14.24 -14.86 5.36
C ASN A 247 14.32 -14.57 3.86
N ARG A 248 14.99 -15.41 3.10
CA ARG A 248 15.24 -15.15 1.67
C ARG A 248 14.33 -15.98 0.78
N ILE A 249 13.67 -15.30 -0.16
CA ILE A 249 12.94 -15.95 -1.26
C ILE A 249 13.94 -16.19 -2.39
N THR A 250 14.09 -17.47 -2.77
CA THR A 250 14.97 -17.93 -3.85
C THR A 250 14.16 -18.32 -5.08
N GLU A 251 14.81 -18.41 -6.23
CA GLU A 251 14.11 -18.64 -7.51
C GLU A 251 13.38 -20.00 -7.54
N ASP A 252 13.93 -21.02 -6.90
CA ASP A 252 13.36 -22.35 -6.79
C ASP A 252 12.10 -22.46 -5.93
N MET A 253 11.82 -21.44 -5.11
CA MET A 253 10.61 -21.40 -4.29
C MET A 253 9.36 -20.99 -5.09
N TRP A 254 9.54 -20.39 -6.26
CA TRP A 254 8.44 -19.96 -7.10
C TRP A 254 7.81 -21.12 -7.86
N LYS A 255 6.49 -21.27 -7.73
CA LYS A 255 5.67 -22.23 -8.48
C LYS A 255 4.82 -21.48 -9.48
N GLU A 256 4.71 -21.99 -10.70
CA GLU A 256 3.77 -21.44 -11.67
C GLU A 256 2.34 -21.66 -11.18
N GLU A 257 1.48 -20.68 -11.34
CA GLU A 257 0.04 -20.86 -11.14
C GLU A 257 -0.50 -21.66 -12.33
N ILE A 258 -1.12 -22.80 -12.02
CA ILE A 258 -1.73 -23.72 -13.01
C ILE A 258 -3.15 -23.26 -13.28
#